data_316081424c6bc1a3199f4c93339e2a43
#
_entry.id   316081424c6bc1a3199f4c93339e2a43
#
_cell.length_a   1.000
_cell.length_b   1.000
_cell.length_c   1.000
_cell.angle_alpha   90.00
_cell.angle_beta   90.00
_cell.angle_gamma   90.00
#
_symmetry.space_group_name_H-M   'P 1'
#
loop_
_entity.id
_entity.type
_entity.pdbx_description
1 polymer ?
#
loop_
_entity_poly.entity_id
_entity_poly.type
_entity_poly.pdbx_seq_one_letter_code
_entity_poly.pdbx_strand_id
1 'polypeptide(L)'
;MIKFWLSVSFGVLLLTGCAQKEIAPAPQVQPVEDPKTELRAQIIADAMKHKNKRDGGDCSGFVSLVNKEANEPYFHLNDLNGYYEDARRSLAIYNLLDSQNRLYVENPKVGDLIFFANTVKRYSKVKSIDNITHIGIITRVEPDETVHFIHHTKGKNMIGQMNLNYPNVSIYDHKVVNSYMEKCAKNNSDKCLAPEYFSAYGKIK
;
A
#
# COMPACT_ATOMS: atom_id res chain seq x y z
N MET A 1 93.95 -14.45 -33.70
CA MET A 1 92.97 -13.53 -33.07
C MET A 1 91.76 -13.37 -34.03
N ILE A 2 90.72 -14.12 -33.78
CA ILE A 2 89.49 -14.18 -34.64
C ILE A 2 88.41 -13.32 -33.97
N LYS A 3 88.00 -12.24 -34.62
CA LYS A 3 86.91 -11.40 -34.16
C LYS A 3 85.60 -11.94 -34.69
N PHE A 4 84.71 -12.40 -33.76
CA PHE A 4 83.29 -12.74 -34.09
C PHE A 4 82.44 -11.48 -34.04
N TRP A 5 81.75 -11.23 -35.14
CA TRP A 5 80.69 -10.23 -35.19
C TRP A 5 79.35 -10.90 -34.91
N LEU A 6 78.68 -10.49 -33.81
CA LEU A 6 77.26 -10.88 -33.54
C LEU A 6 76.39 -9.84 -34.18
N SER A 7 75.57 -10.25 -35.15
CA SER A 7 74.46 -9.48 -35.70
C SER A 7 73.24 -9.64 -34.81
N VAL A 8 72.81 -8.55 -34.21
CA VAL A 8 71.55 -8.49 -33.44
C VAL A 8 70.43 -8.07 -34.39
N SER A 9 69.52 -9.00 -34.71
CA SER A 9 68.31 -8.72 -35.46
C SER A 9 67.27 -8.19 -34.53
N PHE A 10 66.83 -6.96 -34.74
CA PHE A 10 65.72 -6.30 -34.02
C PHE A 10 64.43 -6.72 -34.66
N GLY A 11 63.70 -7.65 -34.06
CA GLY A 11 62.33 -8.02 -34.47
C GLY A 11 61.35 -6.98 -33.97
N VAL A 12 60.69 -6.24 -34.88
CA VAL A 12 59.56 -5.32 -34.57
C VAL A 12 58.31 -6.14 -34.43
N LEU A 13 57.82 -6.29 -33.19
CA LEU A 13 56.55 -6.92 -32.89
C LEU A 13 55.45 -5.87 -33.09
N LEU A 14 54.69 -6.00 -34.17
CA LEU A 14 53.45 -5.19 -34.40
C LEU A 14 52.34 -5.74 -33.51
N LEU A 15 52.06 -5.10 -32.40
CA LEU A 15 50.89 -5.33 -31.57
C LEU A 15 49.66 -4.66 -32.22
N THR A 16 48.86 -5.45 -32.92
CA THR A 16 47.51 -5.02 -33.35
C THR A 16 46.60 -5.01 -32.15
N GLY A 17 46.45 -3.85 -31.51
CA GLY A 17 45.48 -3.63 -30.46
C GLY A 17 44.04 -3.64 -31.05
N CYS A 18 43.25 -4.66 -30.74
CA CYS A 18 41.81 -4.60 -30.93
C CYS A 18 41.23 -3.50 -30.01
N ALA A 19 40.81 -2.38 -30.58
CA ALA A 19 40.04 -1.36 -29.86
C ALA A 19 38.69 -1.97 -29.47
N GLN A 20 38.56 -2.40 -28.20
CA GLN A 20 37.24 -2.70 -27.64
C GLN A 20 36.46 -1.40 -27.57
N LYS A 21 35.37 -1.35 -28.31
CA LYS A 21 34.41 -0.24 -28.24
C LYS A 21 33.78 -0.27 -26.85
N GLU A 22 34.15 0.65 -25.98
CA GLU A 22 33.62 0.83 -24.66
C GLU A 22 32.13 1.17 -24.81
N ILE A 23 31.24 0.23 -24.46
CA ILE A 23 29.80 0.46 -24.43
C ILE A 23 29.54 1.37 -23.24
N ALA A 24 29.17 2.62 -23.50
CA ALA A 24 28.78 3.54 -22.45
C ALA A 24 27.68 2.90 -21.57
N PRO A 25 27.82 2.93 -20.23
CA PRO A 25 26.82 2.37 -19.33
C PRO A 25 25.47 3.03 -19.63
N ALA A 26 24.42 2.19 -19.73
CA ALA A 26 23.07 2.67 -19.91
C ALA A 26 22.72 3.70 -18.82
N PRO A 27 22.00 4.78 -19.15
CA PRO A 27 21.63 5.79 -18.16
C PRO A 27 20.90 5.09 -17.01
N GLN A 28 21.47 5.22 -15.80
CA GLN A 28 20.81 4.75 -14.58
C GLN A 28 19.58 5.64 -14.37
N VAL A 29 18.40 5.07 -14.60
CA VAL A 29 17.13 5.69 -14.21
C VAL A 29 17.14 5.72 -12.67
N GLN A 30 17.42 6.90 -12.10
CA GLN A 30 17.25 7.10 -10.67
C GLN A 30 15.77 6.87 -10.34
N PRO A 31 15.45 6.10 -9.28
CA PRO A 31 14.07 5.97 -8.82
C PRO A 31 13.49 7.36 -8.59
N VAL A 32 12.40 7.69 -9.26
CA VAL A 32 11.67 8.94 -8.98
C VAL A 32 11.12 8.81 -7.58
N GLU A 33 11.72 9.52 -6.64
CA GLU A 33 11.28 9.54 -5.24
C GLU A 33 9.87 10.15 -5.18
N ASP A 34 8.92 9.46 -4.54
CA ASP A 34 7.56 9.97 -4.36
C ASP A 34 7.67 11.27 -3.53
N PRO A 35 7.23 12.44 -4.06
CA PRO A 35 7.36 13.73 -3.35
C PRO A 35 6.58 13.76 -2.01
N LYS A 36 5.77 12.74 -1.75
CA LYS A 36 5.00 12.58 -0.52
C LYS A 36 5.60 11.55 0.45
N THR A 37 6.83 11.10 0.23
CA THR A 37 7.48 10.06 1.05
C THR A 37 7.51 10.43 2.54
N GLU A 38 7.88 11.66 2.88
CA GLU A 38 7.91 12.14 4.27
C GLU A 38 6.52 12.19 4.91
N LEU A 39 5.52 12.70 4.17
CA LEU A 39 4.13 12.73 4.63
C LEU A 39 3.59 11.32 4.87
N ARG A 40 3.88 10.37 3.99
CA ARG A 40 3.50 8.96 4.13
C ARG A 40 4.13 8.35 5.38
N ALA A 41 5.41 8.59 5.61
CA ALA A 41 6.12 8.12 6.81
C ALA A 41 5.50 8.71 8.09
N GLN A 42 5.14 10.00 8.08
CA GLN A 42 4.47 10.67 9.20
C GLN A 42 3.10 10.04 9.49
N ILE A 43 2.27 9.84 8.47
CA ILE A 43 0.95 9.19 8.60
C ILE A 43 1.08 7.80 9.25
N ILE A 44 2.04 7.00 8.78
CA ILE A 44 2.26 5.65 9.32
C ILE A 44 2.71 5.73 10.78
N ALA A 45 3.65 6.63 11.11
CA ALA A 45 4.13 6.83 12.47
C ALA A 45 2.98 7.21 13.41
N ASP A 46 2.12 8.16 13.01
CA ASP A 46 0.96 8.59 13.78
C ASP A 46 -0.05 7.45 13.95
N ALA A 47 -0.39 6.74 12.88
CA ALA A 47 -1.29 5.59 12.97
C ALA A 47 -0.76 4.49 13.92
N MET A 48 0.55 4.21 13.88
CA MET A 48 1.18 3.18 14.72
C MET A 48 1.28 3.55 16.20
N LYS A 49 1.26 4.84 16.59
CA LYS A 49 1.14 5.27 17.99
C LYS A 49 -0.14 4.75 18.67
N HIS A 50 -1.19 4.53 17.88
CA HIS A 50 -2.51 4.07 18.33
C HIS A 50 -2.70 2.54 18.21
N LYS A 51 -1.71 1.80 17.73
CA LYS A 51 -1.79 0.33 17.62
C LYS A 51 -2.09 -0.30 18.99
N ASN A 52 -3.02 -1.26 19.01
CA ASN A 52 -3.55 -1.96 20.18
C ASN A 52 -4.33 -1.08 21.18
N LYS A 53 -4.50 0.22 20.91
CA LYS A 53 -5.33 1.12 21.71
C LYS A 53 -6.78 1.17 21.21
N ARG A 54 -7.67 1.80 21.99
CA ARG A 54 -9.08 1.99 21.64
C ARG A 54 -9.38 3.37 21.04
N ASP A 55 -8.32 4.14 20.76
CA ASP A 55 -8.41 5.52 20.29
C ASP A 55 -9.21 5.59 18.98
N GLY A 56 -9.99 6.65 18.82
CA GLY A 56 -10.87 6.86 17.67
C GLY A 56 -12.28 6.27 17.81
N GLY A 57 -12.48 5.25 18.65
CA GLY A 57 -13.80 4.68 18.98
C GLY A 57 -14.36 3.73 17.90
N ASP A 58 -14.18 4.03 16.62
CA ASP A 58 -14.53 3.18 15.47
C ASP A 58 -13.52 3.35 14.32
N CYS A 59 -13.73 2.65 13.19
CA CYS A 59 -12.81 2.68 12.06
C CYS A 59 -12.67 4.09 11.45
N SER A 60 -13.75 4.81 11.30
CA SER A 60 -13.75 6.16 10.73
C SER A 60 -13.27 7.22 11.72
N GLY A 61 -13.54 7.04 13.00
CA GLY A 61 -13.01 7.89 14.07
C GLY A 61 -11.50 7.72 14.24
N PHE A 62 -10.98 6.48 14.12
CA PHE A 62 -9.54 6.24 14.10
C PHE A 62 -8.85 6.93 12.92
N VAL A 63 -9.39 6.79 11.69
CA VAL A 63 -8.84 7.50 10.52
C VAL A 63 -8.92 9.01 10.71
N SER A 64 -10.01 9.55 11.27
CA SER A 64 -10.13 10.99 11.54
C SER A 64 -9.11 11.49 12.57
N LEU A 65 -8.79 10.68 13.59
CA LEU A 65 -7.76 10.99 14.58
C LEU A 65 -6.38 11.11 13.92
N VAL A 66 -5.97 10.09 13.15
CA VAL A 66 -4.69 10.09 12.42
C VAL A 66 -4.65 11.22 11.39
N ASN A 67 -5.74 11.45 10.66
CA ASN A 67 -5.85 12.57 9.72
C ASN A 67 -5.56 13.91 10.39
N LYS A 68 -6.11 14.14 11.58
CA LYS A 68 -5.86 15.38 12.35
C LYS A 68 -4.40 15.49 12.81
N GLU A 69 -3.81 14.40 13.31
CA GLU A 69 -2.43 14.37 13.81
C GLU A 69 -1.41 14.61 12.69
N ALA A 70 -1.68 14.09 11.48
CA ALA A 70 -0.83 14.24 10.31
C ALA A 70 -1.13 15.48 9.45
N ASN A 71 -1.77 16.52 10.01
CA ASN A 71 -2.13 17.77 9.32
C ASN A 71 -3.10 17.59 8.14
N GLU A 72 -4.11 16.73 8.29
CA GLU A 72 -5.26 16.54 7.38
C GLU A 72 -4.89 16.11 5.95
N PRO A 73 -4.05 15.07 5.77
CA PRO A 73 -3.62 14.62 4.45
C PRO A 73 -4.74 14.03 3.59
N TYR A 74 -5.84 13.60 4.20
CA TYR A 74 -6.95 12.97 3.48
C TYR A 74 -8.07 13.95 3.19
N PHE A 75 -8.55 14.69 4.21
CA PHE A 75 -9.69 15.59 4.13
C PHE A 75 -9.64 16.66 5.22
N HIS A 76 -10.27 17.79 4.98
CA HIS A 76 -10.65 18.71 6.05
C HIS A 76 -12.01 18.28 6.61
N LEU A 77 -12.17 18.33 7.92
CA LEU A 77 -13.36 17.80 8.58
C LEU A 77 -14.65 18.45 8.07
N ASN A 78 -14.61 19.75 7.76
CA ASN A 78 -15.75 20.49 7.23
C ASN A 78 -16.16 20.06 5.81
N ASP A 79 -15.23 19.53 5.00
CA ASP A 79 -15.50 19.10 3.64
C ASP A 79 -16.41 17.86 3.63
N LEU A 80 -16.43 17.06 4.70
CA LEU A 80 -17.26 15.85 4.78
C LEU A 80 -18.77 16.15 4.85
N ASN A 81 -19.17 17.34 5.30
CA ASN A 81 -20.58 17.67 5.54
C ASN A 81 -21.47 17.52 4.28
N GLY A 82 -20.90 17.78 3.09
CA GLY A 82 -21.61 17.63 1.81
C GLY A 82 -21.69 16.20 1.27
N TYR A 83 -21.02 15.21 1.92
CA TYR A 83 -20.87 13.85 1.41
C TYR A 83 -21.53 12.77 2.29
N TYR A 84 -22.23 13.17 3.34
CA TYR A 84 -23.03 12.25 4.16
C TYR A 84 -24.34 11.92 3.45
N GLU A 85 -24.50 10.66 3.03
CA GLU A 85 -25.79 10.10 2.60
C GLU A 85 -26.57 9.52 3.78
N ASP A 86 -25.84 9.07 4.79
CA ASP A 86 -26.36 8.59 6.08
C ASP A 86 -25.33 8.91 7.19
N ALA A 87 -25.49 8.33 8.38
CA ALA A 87 -24.58 8.58 9.50
C ALA A 87 -23.19 7.95 9.38
N ARG A 88 -22.84 7.29 8.25
CA ARG A 88 -21.57 6.59 8.06
C ARG A 88 -20.47 7.54 7.61
N ARG A 89 -19.55 7.90 8.51
CA ARG A 89 -18.38 8.73 8.17
C ARG A 89 -17.44 8.04 7.17
N SER A 90 -17.28 6.70 7.24
CA SER A 90 -16.46 5.96 6.26
C SER A 90 -16.99 6.11 4.83
N LEU A 91 -18.31 6.12 4.62
CA LEU A 91 -18.92 6.38 3.32
C LEU A 91 -18.74 7.84 2.91
N ALA A 92 -18.93 8.80 3.81
CA ALA A 92 -18.69 10.22 3.50
C ALA A 92 -17.24 10.50 3.09
N ILE A 93 -16.25 9.86 3.73
CA ILE A 93 -14.83 9.96 3.33
C ILE A 93 -14.64 9.38 1.92
N TYR A 94 -15.22 8.22 1.63
CA TYR A 94 -15.16 7.59 0.31
C TYR A 94 -15.76 8.51 -0.77
N ASN A 95 -16.97 9.00 -0.58
CA ASN A 95 -17.69 9.89 -1.52
C ASN A 95 -16.89 11.18 -1.80
N LEU A 96 -16.29 11.77 -0.75
CA LEU A 96 -15.41 12.93 -0.92
C LEU A 96 -14.19 12.60 -1.80
N LEU A 97 -13.51 11.48 -1.55
CA LEU A 97 -12.34 11.08 -2.33
C LEU A 97 -12.72 10.74 -3.77
N ASP A 98 -13.88 10.10 -3.98
CA ASP A 98 -14.43 9.80 -5.29
C ASP A 98 -14.67 11.08 -6.10
N SER A 99 -15.37 12.06 -5.52
CA SER A 99 -15.63 13.37 -6.15
C SER A 99 -14.35 14.12 -6.57
N GLN A 100 -13.22 13.79 -5.93
CA GLN A 100 -11.89 14.35 -6.20
C GLN A 100 -11.02 13.47 -7.11
N ASN A 101 -11.54 12.38 -7.68
CA ASN A 101 -10.80 11.39 -8.48
C ASN A 101 -9.57 10.82 -7.74
N ARG A 102 -9.71 10.56 -6.44
CA ARG A 102 -8.64 10.06 -5.56
C ARG A 102 -8.79 8.59 -5.19
N LEU A 103 -9.82 7.91 -5.70
CA LEU A 103 -9.97 6.47 -5.56
C LEU A 103 -9.21 5.72 -6.65
N TYR A 104 -8.72 4.50 -6.31
CA TYR A 104 -8.03 3.61 -7.24
C TYR A 104 -8.03 2.18 -6.70
N VAL A 105 -7.68 1.17 -7.52
CA VAL A 105 -7.78 -0.26 -7.14
C VAL A 105 -6.49 -1.05 -7.31
N GLU A 106 -5.46 -0.48 -7.95
CA GLU A 106 -4.21 -1.15 -8.25
C GLU A 106 -3.02 -0.37 -7.68
N ASN A 107 -1.89 -1.06 -7.44
CA ASN A 107 -0.64 -0.46 -6.96
C ASN A 107 -0.79 0.38 -5.68
N PRO A 108 -1.28 -0.23 -4.57
CA PRO A 108 -1.49 0.46 -3.31
C PRO A 108 -0.20 1.09 -2.78
N LYS A 109 -0.32 2.27 -2.18
CA LYS A 109 0.81 2.97 -1.57
C LYS A 109 0.63 3.06 -0.05
N VAL A 110 1.73 2.93 0.67
CA VAL A 110 1.75 3.14 2.13
C VAL A 110 1.24 4.54 2.48
N GLY A 111 0.51 4.66 3.58
CA GLY A 111 -0.10 5.92 4.00
C GLY A 111 -1.42 6.25 3.30
N ASP A 112 -1.81 5.55 2.21
CA ASP A 112 -3.13 5.72 1.60
C ASP A 112 -4.22 4.99 2.43
N LEU A 113 -5.47 5.37 2.20
CA LEU A 113 -6.63 4.72 2.80
C LEU A 113 -6.95 3.41 2.08
N ILE A 114 -7.59 2.48 2.80
CA ILE A 114 -8.20 1.27 2.23
C ILE A 114 -9.65 1.20 2.67
N PHE A 115 -10.56 0.97 1.72
CA PHE A 115 -12.01 0.93 1.93
C PHE A 115 -12.57 -0.47 1.73
N PHE A 116 -13.52 -0.83 2.60
CA PHE A 116 -14.23 -2.09 2.53
C PHE A 116 -15.74 -1.86 2.56
N ALA A 117 -16.43 -2.54 1.66
CA ALA A 117 -17.88 -2.51 1.54
C ALA A 117 -18.53 -3.69 2.29
N ASN A 118 -19.77 -3.53 2.67
CA ASN A 118 -20.65 -4.62 3.16
C ASN A 118 -20.16 -5.38 4.41
N THR A 119 -19.23 -4.85 5.20
CA THR A 119 -18.71 -5.52 6.41
C THR A 119 -19.68 -5.46 7.61
N VAL A 120 -20.78 -4.70 7.52
CA VAL A 120 -21.75 -4.51 8.59
C VAL A 120 -23.14 -4.93 8.13
N LYS A 121 -23.70 -6.01 8.70
CA LYS A 121 -24.97 -6.63 8.29
C LYS A 121 -26.16 -5.67 8.17
N ARG A 122 -26.30 -4.71 9.10
CA ARG A 122 -27.42 -3.75 9.07
C ARG A 122 -27.44 -2.86 7.83
N TYR A 123 -26.28 -2.67 7.16
CA TYR A 123 -26.14 -1.88 5.94
C TYR A 123 -26.03 -2.75 4.67
N SER A 124 -26.02 -4.09 4.79
CA SER A 124 -25.76 -5.01 3.68
C SER A 124 -27.06 -5.58 3.08
N LYS A 125 -28.20 -4.90 3.23
CA LYS A 125 -29.47 -5.33 2.59
C LYS A 125 -29.38 -5.29 1.06
N VAL A 126 -28.71 -4.28 0.52
CA VAL A 126 -28.34 -4.20 -0.89
C VAL A 126 -26.81 -4.20 -0.95
N LYS A 127 -26.23 -5.26 -1.49
CA LYS A 127 -24.77 -5.36 -1.65
C LYS A 127 -24.33 -4.54 -2.86
N SER A 128 -23.42 -3.59 -2.64
CA SER A 128 -22.74 -2.81 -3.68
C SER A 128 -21.28 -2.65 -3.28
N ILE A 129 -20.39 -2.53 -4.25
CA ILE A 129 -18.97 -2.22 -4.03
C ILE A 129 -18.79 -0.85 -3.36
N ASP A 130 -19.72 0.07 -3.57
CA ASP A 130 -19.70 1.44 -3.02
C ASP A 130 -20.42 1.55 -1.67
N ASN A 131 -21.00 0.44 -1.17
CA ASN A 131 -21.64 0.41 0.14
C ASN A 131 -20.59 0.33 1.25
N ILE A 132 -19.81 1.41 1.41
CA ILE A 132 -18.67 1.46 2.32
C ILE A 132 -19.12 1.43 3.77
N THR A 133 -18.58 0.47 4.50
CA THR A 133 -18.88 0.24 5.91
C THR A 133 -17.64 0.16 6.80
N HIS A 134 -16.45 0.12 6.20
CA HIS A 134 -15.20 0.04 6.95
C HIS A 134 -14.04 0.71 6.21
N ILE A 135 -13.05 1.18 6.96
CA ILE A 135 -11.90 1.92 6.46
C ILE A 135 -10.66 1.65 7.32
N GLY A 136 -9.47 1.69 6.72
CA GLY A 136 -8.18 1.61 7.38
C GLY A 136 -7.12 2.45 6.68
N ILE A 137 -5.89 2.40 7.18
CA ILE A 137 -4.72 3.10 6.64
C ILE A 137 -3.67 2.05 6.27
N ILE A 138 -3.13 2.09 5.06
CA ILE A 138 -2.10 1.17 4.58
C ILE A 138 -0.79 1.48 5.29
N THR A 139 -0.20 0.49 5.95
CA THR A 139 1.05 0.65 6.69
C THR A 139 2.26 0.01 6.00
N ARG A 140 2.03 -1.00 5.17
CA ARG A 140 3.08 -1.71 4.44
C ARG A 140 2.49 -2.44 3.23
N VAL A 141 3.28 -2.57 2.16
CA VAL A 141 3.00 -3.44 1.01
C VAL A 141 4.21 -4.35 0.84
N GLU A 142 3.99 -5.66 0.82
CA GLU A 142 5.02 -6.67 0.63
C GLU A 142 5.33 -6.88 -0.85
N PRO A 143 6.48 -7.49 -1.20
CA PRO A 143 6.80 -7.82 -2.59
C PRO A 143 5.82 -8.79 -3.27
N ASP A 144 5.09 -9.61 -2.49
CA ASP A 144 4.03 -10.52 -2.94
C ASP A 144 2.66 -9.82 -3.04
N GLU A 145 2.64 -8.48 -2.95
CA GLU A 145 1.46 -7.62 -2.95
C GLU A 145 0.54 -7.77 -1.73
N THR A 146 1.00 -8.42 -0.65
CA THR A 146 0.26 -8.42 0.61
C THR A 146 0.25 -7.02 1.22
N VAL A 147 -0.94 -6.43 1.31
CA VAL A 147 -1.19 -5.11 1.91
C VAL A 147 -1.45 -5.26 3.39
N HIS A 148 -0.63 -4.63 4.22
CA HIS A 148 -0.89 -4.48 5.65
C HIS A 148 -1.57 -3.14 5.91
N PHE A 149 -2.63 -3.15 6.69
CA PHE A 149 -3.36 -1.94 7.03
C PHE A 149 -3.73 -1.92 8.52
N ILE A 150 -3.72 -0.73 9.12
CA ILE A 150 -4.20 -0.54 10.49
C ILE A 150 -5.64 -0.05 10.44
N HIS A 151 -6.51 -0.67 11.22
CA HIS A 151 -7.93 -0.35 11.31
C HIS A 151 -8.48 -0.57 12.72
N HIS A 152 -9.56 0.12 13.07
CA HIS A 152 -10.26 -0.12 14.33
C HIS A 152 -11.23 -1.30 14.17
N THR A 153 -10.95 -2.40 14.83
CA THR A 153 -11.78 -3.61 14.82
C THR A 153 -11.75 -4.28 16.19
N LYS A 154 -12.84 -4.96 16.56
CA LYS A 154 -12.96 -5.64 17.86
C LYS A 154 -12.63 -4.72 19.06
N GLY A 155 -12.98 -3.42 18.94
CA GLY A 155 -12.81 -2.41 19.99
C GLY A 155 -11.39 -1.89 20.17
N LYS A 156 -10.47 -2.11 19.23
CA LYS A 156 -9.10 -1.56 19.23
C LYS A 156 -8.49 -1.47 17.84
N ASN A 157 -7.43 -0.69 17.71
CA ASN A 157 -6.70 -0.52 16.46
C ASN A 157 -5.74 -1.70 16.24
N MET A 158 -5.94 -2.47 15.17
CA MET A 158 -5.18 -3.69 14.87
C MET A 158 -4.65 -3.67 13.45
N ILE A 159 -3.60 -4.43 13.18
CA ILE A 159 -3.13 -4.69 11.82
C ILE A 159 -3.96 -5.81 11.20
N GLY A 160 -4.50 -5.53 10.03
CA GLY A 160 -5.07 -6.49 9.11
C GLY A 160 -4.18 -6.69 7.87
N GLN A 161 -4.44 -7.75 7.12
CA GLN A 161 -3.75 -8.07 5.87
C GLN A 161 -4.76 -8.36 4.77
N MET A 162 -4.39 -8.02 3.54
CA MET A 162 -5.15 -8.34 2.33
C MET A 162 -4.19 -8.63 1.18
N ASN A 163 -4.43 -9.72 0.46
CA ASN A 163 -3.75 -10.05 -0.77
C ASN A 163 -4.78 -10.47 -1.83
N LEU A 164 -4.89 -9.69 -2.89
CA LEU A 164 -5.86 -9.91 -3.98
C LEU A 164 -5.45 -11.05 -4.92
N ASN A 165 -4.17 -11.47 -4.91
CA ASN A 165 -3.69 -12.62 -5.69
C ASN A 165 -4.12 -13.95 -5.05
N TYR A 166 -4.44 -13.95 -3.74
CA TYR A 166 -4.89 -15.12 -2.98
C TYR A 166 -6.23 -14.87 -2.27
N PRO A 167 -7.30 -14.46 -2.99
CA PRO A 167 -8.49 -13.85 -2.36
C PRO A 167 -9.25 -14.78 -1.41
N ASN A 168 -9.17 -16.09 -1.62
CA ASN A 168 -9.91 -17.11 -0.87
C ASN A 168 -9.06 -17.83 0.18
N VAL A 169 -7.85 -17.34 0.48
CA VAL A 169 -6.88 -18.01 1.35
C VAL A 169 -6.50 -17.07 2.50
N SER A 170 -6.68 -17.51 3.75
CA SER A 170 -6.24 -16.70 4.90
C SER A 170 -4.75 -16.88 5.22
N ILE A 171 -4.20 -18.08 4.97
CA ILE A 171 -2.80 -18.41 5.22
C ILE A 171 -2.21 -19.00 3.95
N TYR A 172 -1.11 -18.44 3.46
CA TYR A 172 -0.33 -18.95 2.34
C TYR A 172 1.14 -19.02 2.76
N ASP A 173 1.80 -20.13 2.48
CA ASP A 173 3.21 -20.38 2.85
C ASP A 173 3.51 -20.02 4.34
N HIS A 174 2.68 -20.53 5.25
CA HIS A 174 2.76 -20.31 6.71
C HIS A 174 2.60 -18.84 7.16
N LYS A 175 2.21 -17.92 6.26
CA LYS A 175 1.97 -16.50 6.57
C LYS A 175 0.50 -16.17 6.42
N VAL A 176 -0.03 -15.32 7.30
CA VAL A 176 -1.35 -14.73 7.11
C VAL A 176 -1.26 -13.75 5.95
N VAL A 177 -2.05 -13.99 4.90
CA VAL A 177 -2.14 -13.11 3.71
C VAL A 177 -3.47 -12.36 3.68
N ASN A 178 -4.53 -12.93 4.30
CA ASN A 178 -5.83 -12.26 4.40
C ASN A 178 -6.41 -12.38 5.82
N SER A 179 -6.78 -11.24 6.37
CA SER A 179 -7.47 -11.15 7.66
C SER A 179 -8.97 -11.37 7.48
N TYR A 180 -9.61 -11.93 8.51
CA TYR A 180 -11.07 -12.01 8.59
C TYR A 180 -11.65 -10.64 8.94
N MET A 181 -12.58 -10.14 8.14
CA MET A 181 -13.29 -8.88 8.35
C MET A 181 -14.52 -9.03 9.23
N GLU A 182 -15.15 -10.22 9.24
CA GLU A 182 -16.26 -10.56 10.11
C GLU A 182 -16.18 -12.02 10.60
N LYS A 183 -17.11 -12.43 11.48
CA LYS A 183 -17.23 -13.84 11.88
C LYS A 183 -17.79 -14.63 10.72
N CYS A 184 -17.01 -15.58 10.23
CA CYS A 184 -17.46 -16.56 9.25
C CYS A 184 -18.42 -17.59 9.86
N ALA A 185 -19.42 -17.99 9.07
CA ALA A 185 -20.12 -19.25 9.30
C ALA A 185 -19.14 -20.43 9.09
N LYS A 186 -19.24 -21.48 9.92
CA LYS A 186 -18.30 -22.63 9.90
C LYS A 186 -18.04 -23.24 8.51
N ASN A 187 -19.01 -23.12 7.60
CA ASN A 187 -18.96 -23.72 6.26
C ASN A 187 -18.59 -22.73 5.14
N ASN A 188 -18.21 -21.49 5.45
CA ASN A 188 -17.90 -20.41 4.50
C ASN A 188 -16.71 -19.57 4.96
N SER A 189 -15.64 -20.23 5.43
CA SER A 189 -14.47 -19.53 6.01
C SER A 189 -13.73 -18.63 5.03
N ASP A 190 -13.82 -18.89 3.74
CA ASP A 190 -13.23 -18.13 2.64
C ASP A 190 -14.00 -16.82 2.32
N LYS A 191 -15.32 -16.76 2.61
CA LYS A 191 -16.19 -15.64 2.27
C LYS A 191 -16.20 -14.48 3.27
N CYS A 192 -15.29 -14.45 4.24
CA CYS A 192 -15.20 -13.42 5.26
C CYS A 192 -13.83 -12.76 5.32
N LEU A 193 -13.01 -13.03 4.30
CA LEU A 193 -11.67 -12.49 4.18
C LEU A 193 -11.68 -11.09 3.58
N ALA A 194 -10.65 -10.31 3.84
CA ALA A 194 -10.56 -8.93 3.40
C ALA A 194 -10.81 -8.70 1.89
N PRO A 195 -10.32 -9.56 0.97
CA PRO A 195 -10.58 -9.40 -0.46
C PRO A 195 -12.06 -9.40 -0.85
N GLU A 196 -12.91 -10.18 -0.17
CA GLU A 196 -14.36 -10.24 -0.44
C GLU A 196 -15.06 -8.90 -0.20
N TYR A 197 -14.50 -8.06 0.68
CA TYR A 197 -15.07 -6.77 1.08
C TYR A 197 -14.34 -5.59 0.48
N PHE A 198 -13.21 -5.81 -0.20
CA PHE A 198 -12.40 -4.73 -0.75
C PHE A 198 -13.20 -3.92 -1.78
N SER A 199 -13.12 -2.60 -1.69
CA SER A 199 -13.73 -1.65 -2.61
C SER A 199 -12.67 -0.86 -3.36
N ALA A 200 -11.88 -0.06 -2.67
CA ALA A 200 -10.89 0.81 -3.27
C ALA A 200 -9.80 1.22 -2.27
N TYR A 201 -8.74 1.79 -2.80
CA TYR A 201 -7.77 2.60 -2.08
C TYR A 201 -8.08 4.09 -2.25
N GLY A 202 -7.65 4.93 -1.29
CA GLY A 202 -7.84 6.38 -1.33
C GLY A 202 -6.54 7.13 -1.17
N LYS A 203 -6.15 7.93 -2.18
CA LYS A 203 -4.89 8.70 -2.20
C LYS A 203 -4.89 9.81 -1.16
N ILE A 204 -3.72 10.07 -0.54
CA ILE A 204 -3.46 11.34 0.15
C ILE A 204 -3.51 12.52 -0.83
N LYS A 205 -3.77 13.74 -0.31
CA LYS A 205 -3.78 15.00 -1.09
C LYS A 205 -2.44 15.29 -1.73
#